data_f78c81474cf8fc614867924ba366b628
#
_entry.id   f78c81474cf8fc614867924ba366b628
#
_cell.length_a   1.000
_cell.length_b   1.000
_cell.length_c   1.000
_cell.angle_alpha   90.00
_cell.angle_beta   90.00
_cell.angle_gamma   90.00
#
_symmetry.space_group_name_H-M   'P 1'
#
loop_
_entity.id
_entity.type
_entity.pdbx_description
1 polymer ?
#
loop_
_entity_poly.entity_id
_entity_poly.type
_entity_poly.pdbx_seq_one_letter_code
_entity_poly.pdbx_strand_id
1 'polypeptide(L)'
;IERMPFCGYHGRDADTLKMMDKLLSDASSGVDIPAAVIVEVVQGEGGLNVAADTWLQGLHKLCRKHDMLLIVDDIQAGCGRTGSFFSFERSGIKPDIVTLSKSLSGFGLPLSVVLLNPSLDRWLPGEHNGTFRGNNHAFITATAALELYWRDQQFVQDIAQKSLVVQQQLSAMLDAYKLLALRLKGRGLMQGIECASGTIADTICRHAFERGLVIETAGNQ
;
A
#
# COMPACT_ATOMS: atom_id res chain seq x y z
N ILE A 1 -14.17 -12.09 -9.10
CA ILE A 1 -13.23 -11.47 -8.12
C ILE A 1 -13.64 -11.92 -6.74
N GLU A 2 -12.72 -12.59 -6.06
CA GLU A 2 -12.90 -13.01 -4.67
C GLU A 2 -12.11 -12.08 -3.74
N ARG A 3 -12.73 -11.69 -2.63
CA ARG A 3 -12.08 -10.88 -1.59
C ARG A 3 -11.65 -11.79 -0.47
N MET A 4 -10.36 -11.71 -0.11
CA MET A 4 -9.78 -12.54 0.95
C MET A 4 -9.36 -11.69 2.14
N PRO A 5 -9.40 -12.24 3.37
CA PRO A 5 -8.95 -11.52 4.56
C PRO A 5 -7.48 -11.11 4.46
N PHE A 6 -7.21 -9.85 4.78
CA PHE A 6 -5.87 -9.28 4.82
C PHE A 6 -5.09 -9.76 6.06
N CYS A 7 -3.80 -9.45 6.10
CA CYS A 7 -2.92 -9.69 7.24
C CYS A 7 -3.53 -9.18 8.56
N GLY A 8 -3.70 -10.07 9.53
CA GLY A 8 -4.22 -9.71 10.86
C GLY A 8 -5.72 -9.44 10.94
N TYR A 9 -6.50 -9.63 9.86
CA TYR A 9 -7.94 -9.35 9.84
C TYR A 9 -8.74 -10.10 10.92
N HIS A 10 -8.41 -11.35 11.17
CA HIS A 10 -9.04 -12.18 12.21
C HIS A 10 -8.27 -12.16 13.54
N GLY A 11 -7.40 -11.17 13.76
CA GLY A 11 -6.51 -11.08 14.92
C GLY A 11 -5.09 -11.59 14.63
N ARG A 12 -4.18 -11.33 15.56
CA ARG A 12 -2.73 -11.58 15.36
C ARG A 12 -2.40 -13.07 15.19
N ASP A 13 -3.19 -13.95 15.79
CA ASP A 13 -2.94 -15.39 15.82
C ASP A 13 -3.62 -16.13 14.66
N ALA A 14 -4.43 -15.45 13.87
CA ALA A 14 -5.14 -16.04 12.75
C ALA A 14 -4.28 -16.04 11.49
N ASP A 15 -4.01 -17.24 10.98
CA ASP A 15 -3.27 -17.45 9.73
C ASP A 15 -4.19 -17.36 8.52
N THR A 16 -4.35 -16.17 7.99
CA THR A 16 -5.20 -15.91 6.80
C THR A 16 -4.64 -16.59 5.54
N LEU A 17 -3.32 -16.81 5.45
CA LEU A 17 -2.71 -17.50 4.31
C LEU A 17 -3.03 -19.01 4.35
N LYS A 18 -3.04 -19.62 5.51
CA LYS A 18 -3.46 -21.02 5.65
C LYS A 18 -4.92 -21.23 5.26
N MET A 19 -5.76 -20.25 5.57
CA MET A 19 -7.16 -20.26 5.14
C MET A 19 -7.26 -20.16 3.61
N MET A 20 -6.54 -19.23 2.99
CA MET A 20 -6.49 -19.08 1.53
C MET A 20 -5.97 -20.35 0.88
N ASP A 21 -4.88 -20.93 1.38
CA ASP A 21 -4.30 -22.16 0.85
C ASP A 21 -5.29 -23.33 0.89
N LYS A 22 -6.05 -23.45 1.98
CA LYS A 22 -7.09 -24.47 2.10
C LYS A 22 -8.19 -24.29 1.04
N LEU A 23 -8.68 -23.07 0.85
CA LEU A 23 -9.72 -22.78 -0.14
C LEU A 23 -9.24 -23.08 -1.58
N LEU A 24 -8.00 -22.67 -1.91
CA LEU A 24 -7.41 -22.88 -3.22
C LEU A 24 -7.01 -24.35 -3.52
N SER A 25 -6.77 -25.14 -2.46
CA SER A 25 -6.39 -26.56 -2.59
C SER A 25 -7.59 -27.51 -2.61
N ASP A 26 -8.76 -27.05 -2.23
CA ASP A 26 -9.98 -27.86 -2.13
C ASP A 26 -10.93 -27.53 -3.30
N ALA A 27 -11.04 -28.44 -4.27
CA ALA A 27 -11.92 -28.30 -5.41
C ALA A 27 -13.41 -28.15 -5.04
N SER A 28 -13.79 -28.49 -3.80
CA SER A 28 -15.16 -28.35 -3.29
C SER A 28 -15.38 -27.05 -2.50
N SER A 29 -14.36 -26.21 -2.38
CA SER A 29 -14.43 -24.97 -1.61
C SER A 29 -15.37 -23.91 -2.20
N GLY A 30 -15.69 -24.02 -3.50
CA GLY A 30 -16.42 -23.01 -4.26
C GLY A 30 -15.58 -21.85 -4.73
N VAL A 31 -14.24 -21.88 -4.51
CA VAL A 31 -13.29 -20.87 -4.95
C VAL A 31 -12.40 -21.45 -6.04
N ASP A 32 -12.51 -20.93 -7.26
CA ASP A 32 -11.60 -21.27 -8.34
C ASP A 32 -10.22 -20.65 -8.13
N ILE A 33 -9.17 -21.30 -8.62
CA ILE A 33 -7.82 -20.74 -8.60
C ILE A 33 -7.79 -19.48 -9.50
N PRO A 34 -7.52 -18.29 -8.93
CA PRO A 34 -7.50 -17.06 -9.72
C PRO A 34 -6.19 -16.95 -10.51
N ALA A 35 -6.21 -16.16 -11.58
CA ALA A 35 -5.00 -15.87 -12.36
C ALA A 35 -3.96 -15.04 -11.56
N ALA A 36 -4.42 -14.23 -10.62
CA ALA A 36 -3.56 -13.35 -9.84
C ALA A 36 -4.18 -12.99 -8.49
N VAL A 37 -3.30 -12.59 -7.57
CA VAL A 37 -3.66 -11.90 -6.32
C VAL A 37 -3.14 -10.48 -6.40
N ILE A 38 -3.99 -9.48 -6.12
CA ILE A 38 -3.59 -8.08 -5.97
C ILE A 38 -3.65 -7.67 -4.50
N VAL A 39 -2.63 -6.96 -4.03
CA VAL A 39 -2.51 -6.55 -2.63
C VAL A 39 -1.84 -5.20 -2.50
N GLU A 40 -2.35 -4.34 -1.60
CA GLU A 40 -1.62 -3.20 -1.06
C GLU A 40 -0.76 -3.66 0.13
N VAL A 41 0.51 -3.25 0.19
CA VAL A 41 1.39 -3.55 1.34
C VAL A 41 0.96 -2.77 2.59
N VAL A 42 0.50 -1.56 2.39
CA VAL A 42 -0.20 -0.75 3.38
C VAL A 42 -1.52 -0.33 2.76
N GLN A 43 -2.62 -0.81 3.31
CA GLN A 43 -3.95 -0.45 2.82
C GLN A 43 -4.21 1.05 3.07
N GLY A 44 -4.48 1.82 2.02
CA GLY A 44 -4.83 3.22 2.14
C GLY A 44 -6.24 3.42 2.68
N GLU A 45 -7.21 3.32 1.80
CA GLU A 45 -8.63 3.45 2.13
C GLU A 45 -9.15 2.39 3.11
N GLY A 46 -8.45 1.27 3.22
CA GLY A 46 -8.77 0.17 4.13
C GLY A 46 -8.41 0.43 5.60
N GLY A 47 -7.87 1.61 5.96
CA GLY A 47 -7.59 2.00 7.34
C GLY A 47 -6.15 1.78 7.79
N LEU A 48 -5.19 2.02 6.92
CA LEU A 48 -3.75 2.02 7.16
C LEU A 48 -3.21 0.69 7.76
N ASN A 49 -3.84 -0.43 7.40
CA ASN A 49 -3.37 -1.74 7.82
C ASN A 49 -2.07 -2.09 7.11
N VAL A 50 -1.03 -2.43 7.87
CA VAL A 50 0.30 -2.78 7.35
C VAL A 50 0.45 -4.29 7.32
N ALA A 51 0.76 -4.86 6.16
CA ALA A 51 1.11 -6.26 6.05
C ALA A 51 2.47 -6.54 6.71
N ALA A 52 2.55 -7.61 7.50
CA ALA A 52 3.82 -8.08 8.02
C ALA A 52 4.71 -8.60 6.88
N ASP A 53 6.02 -8.37 6.96
CA ASP A 53 6.96 -8.84 5.94
C ASP A 53 6.89 -10.37 5.76
N THR A 54 6.74 -11.12 6.86
CA THR A 54 6.55 -12.58 6.83
C THR A 54 5.25 -13.02 6.16
N TRP A 55 4.17 -12.25 6.32
CA TRP A 55 2.90 -12.51 5.65
C TRP A 55 3.02 -12.28 4.13
N LEU A 56 3.68 -11.21 3.70
CA LEU A 56 3.96 -10.94 2.28
C LEU A 56 4.82 -12.03 1.65
N GLN A 57 5.84 -12.50 2.36
CA GLN A 57 6.65 -13.65 1.93
C GLN A 57 5.82 -14.93 1.81
N GLY A 58 4.92 -15.16 2.75
CA GLY A 58 3.98 -16.28 2.72
C GLY A 58 3.00 -16.18 1.54
N LEU A 59 2.45 -14.98 1.28
CA LEU A 59 1.57 -14.72 0.13
C LEU A 59 2.30 -14.96 -1.19
N HIS A 60 3.54 -14.47 -1.31
CA HIS A 60 4.37 -14.72 -2.49
C HIS A 60 4.59 -16.23 -2.72
N LYS A 61 4.90 -17.00 -1.66
CA LYS A 61 5.03 -18.46 -1.77
C LYS A 61 3.71 -19.13 -2.16
N LEU A 62 2.61 -18.67 -1.61
CA LEU A 62 1.27 -19.17 -1.93
C LEU A 62 0.94 -18.95 -3.42
N CYS A 63 1.24 -17.77 -3.95
CA CYS A 63 1.07 -17.49 -5.36
C CYS A 63 1.89 -18.44 -6.24
N ARG A 64 3.16 -18.68 -5.88
CA ARG A 64 4.01 -19.65 -6.62
C ARG A 64 3.45 -21.08 -6.54
N LYS A 65 2.94 -21.49 -5.37
CA LYS A 65 2.37 -22.83 -5.17
C LYS A 65 1.18 -23.12 -6.07
N HIS A 66 0.32 -22.13 -6.29
CA HIS A 66 -0.92 -22.25 -7.06
C HIS A 66 -0.84 -21.65 -8.49
N ASP A 67 0.38 -21.37 -8.98
CA ASP A 67 0.62 -20.79 -10.32
C ASP A 67 -0.17 -19.48 -10.57
N MET A 68 -0.26 -18.65 -9.54
CA MET A 68 -0.89 -17.33 -9.58
C MET A 68 0.15 -16.22 -9.69
N LEU A 69 -0.20 -15.14 -10.37
CA LEU A 69 0.61 -13.91 -10.36
C LEU A 69 0.40 -13.14 -9.06
N LEU A 70 1.46 -12.50 -8.58
CA LEU A 70 1.39 -11.54 -7.46
C LEU A 70 1.47 -10.12 -8.03
N ILE A 71 0.43 -9.35 -7.80
CA ILE A 71 0.34 -7.93 -8.14
C ILE A 71 0.44 -7.12 -6.86
N VAL A 72 1.39 -6.19 -6.78
CA VAL A 72 1.44 -5.21 -5.70
C VAL A 72 0.86 -3.89 -6.18
N ASP A 73 -0.20 -3.44 -5.52
CA ASP A 73 -0.74 -2.10 -5.70
C ASP A 73 0.05 -1.12 -4.85
N ASP A 74 0.98 -0.43 -5.48
CA ASP A 74 1.88 0.52 -4.84
C ASP A 74 1.53 1.98 -5.18
N ILE A 75 0.29 2.20 -5.63
CA ILE A 75 -0.21 3.52 -6.06
C ILE A 75 -0.10 4.54 -4.94
N GLN A 76 -0.50 4.18 -3.72
CA GLN A 76 -0.48 5.08 -2.57
C GLN A 76 0.72 4.84 -1.66
N ALA A 77 1.13 3.60 -1.48
CA ALA A 77 2.18 3.21 -0.54
C ALA A 77 3.60 3.36 -1.09
N GLY A 78 3.76 3.40 -2.41
CA GLY A 78 5.05 3.51 -3.08
C GLY A 78 5.61 4.94 -3.17
N CYS A 79 6.65 5.09 -3.94
CA CYS A 79 7.35 6.35 -4.21
C CYS A 79 7.74 7.11 -2.93
N GLY A 80 8.23 6.38 -1.91
CA GLY A 80 8.71 6.94 -0.64
C GLY A 80 7.65 7.13 0.44
N ARG A 81 6.35 7.04 0.13
CA ARG A 81 5.30 7.25 1.12
C ARG A 81 5.46 6.38 2.37
N THR A 82 5.89 5.15 2.22
CA THR A 82 6.11 4.20 3.31
C THR A 82 7.59 3.98 3.67
N GLY A 83 8.49 4.82 3.13
CA GLY A 83 9.92 4.84 3.43
C GLY A 83 10.80 4.55 2.22
N SER A 84 10.67 3.39 1.56
CA SER A 84 11.39 2.98 0.36
C SER A 84 10.66 3.38 -0.92
N PHE A 85 11.32 3.26 -2.08
CA PHE A 85 10.67 3.52 -3.37
C PHE A 85 9.49 2.58 -3.59
N PHE A 86 9.71 1.27 -3.47
CA PHE A 86 8.62 0.30 -3.44
C PHE A 86 8.30 -0.08 -1.99
N SER A 87 7.03 -0.10 -1.65
CA SER A 87 6.57 -0.39 -0.29
C SER A 87 6.96 -1.79 0.18
N PHE A 88 7.14 -2.74 -0.74
CA PHE A 88 7.43 -4.15 -0.47
C PHE A 88 8.93 -4.48 -0.33
N GLU A 89 9.85 -3.55 -0.57
CA GLU A 89 11.30 -3.81 -0.56
C GLU A 89 11.78 -4.53 0.72
N ARG A 90 11.27 -4.13 1.88
CA ARG A 90 11.62 -4.73 3.17
C ARG A 90 11.33 -6.22 3.25
N SER A 91 10.25 -6.66 2.62
CA SER A 91 9.84 -8.06 2.63
C SER A 91 10.71 -8.95 1.75
N GLY A 92 11.45 -8.36 0.80
CA GLY A 92 12.29 -9.08 -0.16
C GLY A 92 11.51 -9.90 -1.19
N ILE A 93 10.18 -9.72 -1.30
CA ILE A 93 9.37 -10.39 -2.33
C ILE A 93 9.68 -9.81 -3.71
N LYS A 94 9.38 -10.60 -4.75
CA LYS A 94 9.47 -10.18 -6.15
C LYS A 94 8.10 -10.35 -6.80
N PRO A 95 7.26 -9.29 -6.79
CA PRO A 95 5.97 -9.34 -7.46
C PRO A 95 6.14 -9.47 -8.97
N ASP A 96 5.13 -10.01 -9.64
CA ASP A 96 5.10 -10.15 -11.10
C ASP A 96 4.67 -8.83 -11.76
N ILE A 97 3.81 -8.09 -11.08
CA ILE A 97 3.27 -6.81 -11.53
C ILE A 97 3.28 -5.82 -10.37
N VAL A 98 3.63 -4.56 -10.66
CA VAL A 98 3.54 -3.45 -9.71
C VAL A 98 2.79 -2.30 -10.37
N THR A 99 1.77 -1.76 -9.70
CA THR A 99 1.08 -0.55 -10.16
C THR A 99 1.57 0.67 -9.39
N LEU A 100 1.88 1.76 -10.10
CA LEU A 100 2.36 3.02 -9.54
C LEU A 100 1.54 4.19 -10.08
N SER A 101 1.30 5.20 -9.26
CA SER A 101 0.67 6.46 -9.64
C SER A 101 0.93 7.55 -8.59
N LYS A 102 0.02 8.49 -8.40
CA LYS A 102 0.05 9.56 -7.37
C LYS A 102 1.42 10.26 -7.30
N SER A 103 2.25 9.97 -6.29
CA SER A 103 3.55 10.62 -6.07
C SER A 103 4.57 10.38 -7.20
N LEU A 104 4.33 9.39 -8.07
CA LEU A 104 5.23 9.07 -9.17
C LEU A 104 5.47 10.25 -10.11
N SER A 105 4.46 11.08 -10.37
CA SER A 105 4.59 12.24 -11.27
C SER A 105 5.48 13.35 -10.70
N GLY A 106 5.78 13.33 -9.41
CA GLY A 106 6.58 14.32 -8.69
C GLY A 106 5.90 15.66 -8.47
N PHE A 107 4.94 16.04 -9.29
CA PHE A 107 4.26 17.35 -9.24
C PHE A 107 2.72 17.27 -9.23
N GLY A 108 2.13 16.07 -9.13
CA GLY A 108 0.67 15.91 -9.09
C GLY A 108 0.00 15.90 -10.47
N LEU A 109 0.75 15.77 -11.55
CA LEU A 109 0.18 15.55 -12.88
C LEU A 109 -0.32 14.10 -13.01
N PRO A 110 -1.40 13.84 -13.77
CA PRO A 110 -1.92 12.49 -13.96
C PRO A 110 -0.88 11.58 -14.64
N LEU A 111 -0.44 10.56 -13.91
CA LEU A 111 0.47 9.54 -14.41
C LEU A 111 0.19 8.22 -13.70
N SER A 112 0.10 7.15 -14.47
CA SER A 112 0.07 5.77 -13.95
C SER A 112 1.04 4.92 -14.75
N VAL A 113 1.73 4.03 -14.07
CA VAL A 113 2.67 3.08 -14.66
C VAL A 113 2.38 1.69 -14.12
N VAL A 114 2.42 0.71 -15.00
CA VAL A 114 2.38 -0.70 -14.65
C VAL A 114 3.75 -1.29 -15.00
N LEU A 115 4.46 -1.78 -14.00
CA LEU A 115 5.72 -2.51 -14.18
C LEU A 115 5.39 -4.00 -14.28
N LEU A 116 5.89 -4.65 -15.31
CA LEU A 116 5.65 -6.05 -15.59
C LEU A 116 6.95 -6.84 -15.54
N ASN A 117 6.88 -8.08 -15.04
CA ASN A 117 7.90 -9.04 -15.35
C ASN A 117 7.98 -9.21 -16.88
N PRO A 118 9.17 -9.14 -17.51
CA PRO A 118 9.29 -9.24 -18.98
C PRO A 118 8.62 -10.49 -19.60
N SER A 119 8.52 -11.58 -18.86
CA SER A 119 7.84 -12.79 -19.32
C SER A 119 6.33 -12.61 -19.54
N LEU A 120 5.74 -11.55 -18.99
CA LEU A 120 4.31 -11.22 -19.13
C LEU A 120 4.02 -10.25 -20.27
N ASP A 121 5.03 -9.65 -20.87
CA ASP A 121 4.90 -8.77 -22.05
C ASP A 121 4.74 -9.62 -23.31
N ARG A 122 3.53 -10.10 -23.57
CA ARG A 122 3.22 -11.07 -24.63
C ARG A 122 2.25 -10.56 -25.67
N TRP A 123 1.71 -9.36 -25.51
CA TRP A 123 0.76 -8.83 -26.49
C TRP A 123 1.45 -8.30 -27.75
N LEU A 124 0.74 -8.42 -28.86
CA LEU A 124 1.18 -7.97 -30.16
C LEU A 124 1.03 -6.45 -30.30
N PRO A 125 1.75 -5.82 -31.23
CA PRO A 125 1.57 -4.41 -31.54
C PRO A 125 0.10 -4.06 -31.81
N GLY A 126 -0.44 -3.06 -31.10
CA GLY A 126 -1.81 -2.60 -31.22
C GLY A 126 -2.84 -3.29 -30.30
N GLU A 127 -2.52 -4.43 -29.66
CA GLU A 127 -3.43 -5.09 -28.73
C GLU A 127 -3.62 -4.32 -27.43
N HIS A 128 -2.61 -3.53 -27.03
CA HIS A 128 -2.67 -2.68 -25.87
C HIS A 128 -2.44 -1.21 -26.26
N ASN A 129 -3.50 -0.45 -26.46
CA ASN A 129 -3.43 0.98 -26.76
C ASN A 129 -4.46 1.77 -25.95
N GLY A 130 -4.40 3.10 -26.04
CA GLY A 130 -5.35 4.03 -25.45
C GLY A 130 -5.06 5.44 -25.90
N THR A 131 -6.11 6.15 -26.34
CA THR A 131 -6.02 7.52 -26.89
C THR A 131 -5.35 8.51 -25.93
N PHE A 132 -5.62 8.38 -24.63
CA PHE A 132 -5.07 9.28 -23.60
C PHE A 132 -3.85 8.71 -22.88
N ARG A 133 -3.25 7.66 -23.43
CA ARG A 133 -2.04 7.07 -22.87
C ARG A 133 -0.83 7.96 -23.14
N GLY A 134 -0.14 8.32 -22.06
CA GLY A 134 1.06 9.16 -22.13
C GLY A 134 0.76 10.66 -22.06
N ASN A 135 1.14 11.27 -20.95
CA ASN A 135 1.16 12.69 -20.73
C ASN A 135 2.63 13.13 -20.70
N ASN A 136 3.10 13.81 -21.76
CA ASN A 136 4.50 14.22 -21.88
C ASN A 136 4.97 15.10 -20.72
N HIS A 137 4.12 16.00 -20.21
CA HIS A 137 4.47 16.83 -19.05
C HIS A 137 4.66 15.97 -17.78
N ALA A 138 3.79 14.98 -17.58
CA ALA A 138 3.91 14.06 -16.46
C ALA A 138 5.17 13.17 -16.58
N PHE A 139 5.56 12.77 -17.77
CA PHE A 139 6.82 12.05 -17.99
C PHE A 139 8.04 12.90 -17.64
N ILE A 140 8.04 14.19 -18.04
CA ILE A 140 9.13 15.12 -17.71
C ILE A 140 9.22 15.33 -16.20
N THR A 141 8.09 15.59 -15.52
CA THR A 141 8.10 15.82 -14.07
C THR A 141 8.46 14.56 -13.29
N ALA A 142 7.99 13.39 -13.71
CA ALA A 142 8.36 12.12 -13.10
C ALA A 142 9.85 11.82 -13.27
N THR A 143 10.39 12.02 -14.47
CA THR A 143 11.83 11.86 -14.73
C THR A 143 12.64 12.78 -13.84
N ALA A 144 12.28 14.05 -13.76
CA ALA A 144 12.97 15.00 -12.90
C ALA A 144 12.89 14.60 -11.41
N ALA A 145 11.74 14.12 -10.95
CA ALA A 145 11.57 13.65 -9.57
C ALA A 145 12.44 12.41 -9.27
N LEU A 146 12.49 11.44 -10.19
CA LEU A 146 13.35 10.26 -10.05
C LEU A 146 14.82 10.67 -10.01
N GLU A 147 15.24 11.59 -10.87
CA GLU A 147 16.60 12.07 -10.93
C GLU A 147 17.02 12.90 -9.71
N LEU A 148 16.12 13.69 -9.14
CA LEU A 148 16.41 14.53 -7.97
C LEU A 148 16.39 13.76 -6.66
N TYR A 149 15.47 12.82 -6.48
CA TYR A 149 15.19 12.23 -5.18
C TYR A 149 15.64 10.77 -5.04
N TRP A 150 15.87 10.04 -6.16
CA TRP A 150 16.10 8.61 -6.11
C TRP A 150 17.47 8.15 -6.65
N ARG A 151 18.40 9.08 -6.86
CA ARG A 151 19.78 8.73 -7.27
C ARG A 151 20.62 8.14 -6.14
N ASP A 152 20.27 8.49 -4.90
CA ASP A 152 20.99 8.05 -3.70
C ASP A 152 20.01 7.75 -2.58
N GLN A 153 20.52 7.51 -1.37
CA GLN A 153 19.72 7.17 -0.19
C GLN A 153 19.31 8.39 0.65
N GLN A 154 19.66 9.61 0.26
CA GLN A 154 19.42 10.81 1.07
C GLN A 154 17.93 11.02 1.31
N PHE A 155 17.12 10.91 0.25
CA PHE A 155 15.68 11.09 0.36
C PHE A 155 15.00 10.02 1.24
N VAL A 156 15.45 8.77 1.16
CA VAL A 156 14.98 7.68 2.03
C VAL A 156 15.30 7.97 3.50
N GLN A 157 16.51 8.48 3.79
CA GLN A 157 16.92 8.86 5.14
C GLN A 157 16.11 10.04 5.66
N ASP A 158 15.85 11.05 4.84
CA ASP A 158 15.01 12.20 5.19
C ASP A 158 13.57 11.78 5.51
N ILE A 159 12.99 10.87 4.72
CA ILE A 159 11.67 10.29 4.98
C ILE A 159 11.68 9.54 6.31
N ALA A 160 12.70 8.73 6.58
CA ALA A 160 12.80 7.97 7.81
C ALA A 160 12.85 8.88 9.03
N GLN A 161 13.65 9.96 9.00
CA GLN A 161 13.73 10.95 10.06
C GLN A 161 12.38 11.67 10.30
N LYS A 162 11.75 12.15 9.22
CA LYS A 162 10.43 12.79 9.30
C LYS A 162 9.37 11.84 9.84
N SER A 163 9.41 10.58 9.42
CA SER A 163 8.49 9.54 9.89
C SER A 163 8.64 9.32 11.40
N LEU A 164 9.86 9.29 11.93
CA LEU A 164 10.11 9.16 13.36
C LEU A 164 9.56 10.35 14.14
N VAL A 165 9.74 11.57 13.64
CA VAL A 165 9.20 12.79 14.29
C VAL A 165 7.67 12.70 14.37
N VAL A 166 6.99 12.36 13.26
CA VAL A 166 5.54 12.21 13.23
C VAL A 166 5.10 11.12 14.21
N GLN A 167 5.75 9.96 14.18
CA GLN A 167 5.45 8.85 15.09
C GLN A 167 5.59 9.24 16.56
N GLN A 168 6.66 9.94 16.92
CA GLN A 168 6.90 10.40 18.30
C GLN A 168 5.82 11.38 18.76
N GLN A 169 5.47 12.35 17.93
CA GLN A 169 4.42 13.33 18.24
C GLN A 169 3.04 12.66 18.40
N LEU A 170 2.68 11.79 17.47
CA LEU A 170 1.43 11.04 17.56
C LEU A 170 1.42 10.15 18.82
N SER A 171 2.50 9.42 19.10
CA SER A 171 2.59 8.57 20.29
C SER A 171 2.45 9.37 21.58
N ALA A 172 3.12 10.52 21.70
CA ALA A 172 2.99 11.41 22.87
C ALA A 172 1.56 11.92 23.04
N MET A 173 0.87 12.24 21.92
CA MET A 173 -0.52 12.64 21.96
C MET A 173 -1.42 11.48 22.41
N LEU A 174 -1.22 10.26 21.90
CA LEU A 174 -1.98 9.08 22.32
C LEU A 174 -1.81 8.77 23.80
N ASP A 175 -0.60 8.96 24.35
CA ASP A 175 -0.32 8.80 25.76
C ASP A 175 -1.07 9.80 26.64
N ALA A 176 -1.29 11.01 26.14
CA ALA A 176 -2.07 12.03 26.85
C ALA A 176 -3.59 11.70 26.86
N TYR A 177 -4.09 10.92 25.89
CA TYR A 177 -5.51 10.62 25.72
C TYR A 177 -5.82 9.12 25.84
N LYS A 178 -5.18 8.41 26.75
CA LYS A 178 -5.29 6.95 26.95
C LYS A 178 -6.73 6.43 27.12
N LEU A 179 -7.62 7.25 27.68
CA LEU A 179 -9.03 6.88 27.88
C LEU A 179 -9.82 6.69 26.58
N LEU A 180 -9.33 7.22 25.46
CA LEU A 180 -9.99 7.10 24.16
C LEU A 180 -9.63 5.82 23.39
N ALA A 181 -8.77 4.97 23.97
CA ALA A 181 -8.31 3.70 23.36
C ALA A 181 -7.79 3.84 21.91
N LEU A 182 -7.15 4.96 21.62
CA LEU A 182 -6.56 5.27 20.32
C LEU A 182 -5.30 4.43 20.06
N ARG A 183 -5.04 4.09 18.80
CA ARG A 183 -3.83 3.35 18.40
C ARG A 183 -3.17 3.99 17.19
N LEU A 184 -1.84 3.97 17.18
CA LEU A 184 -1.09 4.39 16.00
C LEU A 184 -1.09 3.27 14.95
N LYS A 185 -1.35 3.62 13.68
CA LYS A 185 -1.32 2.72 12.52
C LYS A 185 -0.47 3.30 11.39
N GLY A 186 -0.18 2.43 10.42
CA GLY A 186 0.55 2.84 9.23
C GLY A 186 2.06 2.66 9.32
N ARG A 187 2.77 3.18 8.31
CA ARG A 187 4.22 3.06 8.12
C ARG A 187 4.78 4.24 7.33
N GLY A 188 5.99 4.67 7.65
CA GLY A 188 6.64 5.79 6.97
C GLY A 188 5.87 7.10 7.22
N LEU A 189 5.59 7.86 6.18
CA LEU A 189 4.73 9.05 6.23
C LEU A 189 3.25 8.74 5.92
N MET A 190 2.88 7.46 5.89
CA MET A 190 1.52 6.99 5.80
C MET A 190 1.10 6.50 7.18
N GLN A 191 0.83 7.44 8.08
CA GLN A 191 0.50 7.20 9.49
C GLN A 191 -0.88 7.77 9.82
N GLY A 192 -1.57 7.14 10.76
CA GLY A 192 -2.87 7.57 11.23
C GLY A 192 -3.17 7.05 12.63
N ILE A 193 -4.31 7.45 13.14
CA ILE A 193 -4.82 7.08 14.46
C ILE A 193 -6.08 6.25 14.26
N GLU A 194 -6.05 5.02 14.72
CA GLU A 194 -7.23 4.18 14.82
C GLU A 194 -8.08 4.64 16.00
N CYS A 195 -9.34 4.92 15.75
CA CYS A 195 -10.32 5.36 16.73
C CYS A 195 -11.26 4.22 17.10
N ALA A 196 -11.92 4.30 18.25
CA ALA A 196 -12.92 3.31 18.67
C ALA A 196 -14.17 3.29 17.75
N SER A 197 -14.40 4.34 16.97
CA SER A 197 -15.50 4.42 15.98
C SER A 197 -15.20 5.46 14.90
N GLY A 198 -15.83 5.29 13.73
CA GLY A 198 -15.77 6.28 12.64
C GLY A 198 -16.30 7.66 13.05
N THR A 199 -17.32 7.74 13.92
CA THR A 199 -17.85 9.02 14.42
C THR A 199 -16.78 9.83 15.19
N ILE A 200 -15.91 9.16 15.95
CA ILE A 200 -14.79 9.83 16.63
C ILE A 200 -13.80 10.33 15.60
N ALA A 201 -13.45 9.50 14.62
CA ALA A 201 -12.53 9.89 13.55
C ALA A 201 -13.04 11.10 12.77
N ASP A 202 -14.30 11.11 12.35
CA ASP A 202 -14.95 12.23 11.66
C ASP A 202 -14.93 13.51 12.51
N THR A 203 -15.18 13.37 13.81
CA THR A 203 -15.14 14.51 14.73
C THR A 203 -13.74 15.10 14.85
N ILE A 204 -12.71 14.23 14.93
CA ILE A 204 -11.31 14.66 14.95
C ILE A 204 -10.95 15.38 13.64
N CYS A 205 -11.31 14.80 12.49
CA CYS A 205 -11.04 15.41 11.17
C CYS A 205 -11.70 16.78 11.03
N ARG A 206 -12.96 16.93 11.44
CA ARG A 206 -13.66 18.21 11.41
C ARG A 206 -12.98 19.25 12.29
N HIS A 207 -12.66 18.91 13.53
CA HIS A 207 -11.98 19.85 14.43
C HIS A 207 -10.55 20.18 14.00
N ALA A 208 -9.83 19.26 13.38
CA ALA A 208 -8.54 19.51 12.75
C ALA A 208 -8.67 20.53 11.62
N PHE A 209 -9.65 20.33 10.73
CA PHE A 209 -9.93 21.23 9.61
C PHE A 209 -10.28 22.65 10.09
N GLU A 210 -11.14 22.80 11.11
CA GLU A 210 -11.47 24.08 11.73
C GLU A 210 -10.23 24.83 12.27
N ARG A 211 -9.13 24.12 12.54
CA ARG A 211 -7.85 24.64 13.03
C ARG A 211 -6.76 24.75 11.95
N GLY A 212 -7.12 24.53 10.67
CA GLY A 212 -6.22 24.64 9.54
C GLY A 212 -5.40 23.39 9.23
N LEU A 213 -5.70 22.24 9.85
CA LEU A 213 -5.07 20.96 9.55
C LEU A 213 -6.01 20.07 8.72
N VAL A 214 -5.58 19.74 7.50
CA VAL A 214 -6.31 18.83 6.62
C VAL A 214 -5.83 17.40 6.86
N ILE A 215 -6.71 16.58 7.38
CA ILE A 215 -6.56 15.13 7.51
C ILE A 215 -7.87 14.48 7.06
N GLU A 216 -7.81 13.20 6.74
CA GLU A 216 -8.97 12.44 6.22
C GLU A 216 -9.18 11.15 7.03
N THR A 217 -10.38 10.60 6.95
CA THR A 217 -10.70 9.29 7.51
C THR A 217 -10.41 8.19 6.51
N ALA A 218 -10.02 7.00 7.00
CA ALA A 218 -9.82 5.81 6.20
C ALA A 218 -10.32 4.57 6.96
N GLY A 219 -10.91 3.61 6.23
CA GLY A 219 -11.52 2.43 6.85
C GLY A 219 -12.81 2.76 7.60
N ASN A 220 -13.11 1.94 8.60
CA ASN A 220 -14.33 2.06 9.40
C ASN A 220 -14.08 2.62 10.81
N GLN A 221 -12.82 2.92 11.15
CA GLN A 221 -12.42 3.30 12.52
C GLN A 221 -11.34 4.38 12.52
#